data_3d9af4af093bcdd85d063abf37aef38f
#
_entry.id   3d9af4af093bcdd85d063abf37aef38f
#
_cell.length_a   1.000
_cell.length_b   1.000
_cell.length_c   1.000
_cell.angle_alpha   90.00
_cell.angle_beta   90.00
_cell.angle_gamma   90.00
#
_symmetry.space_group_name_H-M   'P 1'
#
loop_
_entity.id
_entity.type
_entity.pdbx_description
1 polymer ?
#
loop_
_entity_poly.entity_id
_entity_poly.type
_entity_poly.pdbx_seq_one_letter_code
_entity_poly.pdbx_strand_id
1 'polypeptide(L)'
;MSDLKLFRLANNAATEVLGTGLALEKSLQTLIEKNLETFLGVRFLASEFSTGTEHGGRMDTLGLDENGFPVIIEYKRSTNMNVINQGLFYLDWLVTHRGDFEMLVLKTFGAEAAQSVEWSSPRLICIAGDFSKFDEHAIKQMNRNIDLIRYVKFGDDLLLLEQINAAVSPTTAAATTTGINSAAVKTKYTTVTDYLSKADAGLTDLYLAVKDYLMGLGDDVQHKTLKNYFAFKRIKNFACVEVKNQDKKVVLYLKVNPDTVDLVEGFTRDVRKIGHFGTGDLEVTVRSFSDMEMAKSLIEESYENA
;
A
#
# COMPACT_ATOMS: atom_id res chain seq x y z
N MET A 1 -6.46 21.06 -8.36
CA MET A 1 -5.42 21.32 -7.34
C MET A 1 -6.11 21.85 -6.10
N SER A 2 -5.94 21.20 -4.95
CA SER A 2 -6.39 21.74 -3.68
C SER A 2 -5.45 22.86 -3.26
N ASP A 3 -5.98 24.05 -2.90
CA ASP A 3 -5.20 25.14 -2.33
C ASP A 3 -5.01 24.83 -0.83
N LEU A 4 -3.93 24.11 -0.51
CA LEU A 4 -3.63 23.73 0.87
C LEU A 4 -2.78 24.80 1.53
N LYS A 5 -3.25 25.34 2.64
CA LYS A 5 -2.57 26.35 3.47
C LYS A 5 -2.36 25.83 4.88
N LEU A 6 -1.16 25.98 5.40
CA LEU A 6 -0.81 25.61 6.77
C LEU A 6 -0.62 26.87 7.59
N PHE A 7 -1.26 26.94 8.77
CA PHE A 7 -1.13 28.04 9.71
C PHE A 7 -0.61 27.55 11.05
N ARG A 8 0.36 28.28 11.60
CA ARG A 8 0.77 28.14 13.00
C ARG A 8 -0.11 29.03 13.86
N LEU A 9 -0.74 28.43 14.89
CA LEU A 9 -1.57 29.14 15.85
C LEU A 9 -0.79 29.36 17.14
N ALA A 10 -0.63 30.63 17.57
CA ALA A 10 -0.01 30.96 18.83
C ALA A 10 -0.70 32.24 19.41
N ASN A 11 -1.05 32.21 20.69
CA ASN A 11 -1.66 33.34 21.40
C ASN A 11 -2.87 34.00 20.67
N ASN A 12 -3.78 33.16 20.12
CA ASN A 12 -4.92 33.56 19.31
C ASN A 12 -4.57 34.29 17.99
N ALA A 13 -3.31 34.23 17.55
CA ALA A 13 -2.88 34.74 16.25
C ALA A 13 -2.56 33.54 15.30
N ALA A 14 -2.86 33.74 14.01
CA ALA A 14 -2.53 32.79 12.96
C ALA A 14 -1.42 33.36 12.08
N THR A 15 -0.38 32.56 11.84
CA THR A 15 0.71 32.88 10.91
C THR A 15 0.80 31.82 9.84
N GLU A 16 0.71 32.19 8.58
CA GLU A 16 0.83 31.23 7.46
C GLU A 16 2.27 30.70 7.39
N VAL A 17 2.40 29.37 7.33
CA VAL A 17 3.67 28.68 7.06
C VAL A 17 3.71 28.39 5.58
N LEU A 18 4.59 29.07 4.86
CA LEU A 18 4.67 28.90 3.40
C LEU A 18 5.25 27.54 3.04
N GLY A 19 4.57 26.88 2.11
CA GLY A 19 5.05 25.63 1.52
C GLY A 19 6.17 25.89 0.50
N THR A 20 7.21 25.09 0.56
CA THR A 20 8.34 25.15 -0.37
C THR A 20 8.65 23.75 -0.92
N GLY A 21 9.21 23.68 -2.14
CA GLY A 21 9.84 22.45 -2.62
C GLY A 21 11.24 22.27 -2.01
N LEU A 22 11.72 21.04 -1.93
CA LEU A 22 13.11 20.79 -1.56
C LEU A 22 14.05 21.27 -2.68
N ALA A 23 15.21 21.80 -2.31
CA ALA A 23 16.15 22.40 -3.26
C ALA A 23 16.73 21.39 -4.24
N LEU A 24 16.91 20.14 -3.82
CA LEU A 24 17.50 19.05 -4.60
C LEU A 24 16.63 17.78 -4.53
N GLU A 25 16.44 17.09 -5.66
CA GLU A 25 15.76 15.77 -5.72
C GLU A 25 16.45 14.76 -4.78
N LYS A 26 17.78 14.78 -4.73
CA LYS A 26 18.57 13.91 -3.85
C LYS A 26 18.30 14.13 -2.36
N SER A 27 18.00 15.38 -1.95
CA SER A 27 17.63 15.66 -0.55
C SER A 27 16.27 15.06 -0.20
N LEU A 28 15.31 15.11 -1.13
CA LEU A 28 14.01 14.46 -0.99
C LEU A 28 14.18 12.94 -0.92
N GLN A 29 14.88 12.34 -1.87
CA GLN A 29 15.18 10.91 -1.90
C GLN A 29 15.78 10.45 -0.58
N THR A 30 16.85 11.13 -0.11
CA THR A 30 17.51 10.76 1.15
C THR A 30 16.58 10.83 2.37
N LEU A 31 15.72 11.84 2.43
CA LEU A 31 14.74 11.98 3.51
C LEU A 31 13.71 10.85 3.48
N ILE A 32 13.16 10.56 2.30
CA ILE A 32 12.16 9.50 2.12
C ILE A 32 12.79 8.13 2.41
N GLU A 33 13.97 7.81 1.86
CA GLU A 33 14.64 6.53 2.06
C GLU A 33 14.93 6.22 3.54
N LYS A 34 15.33 7.24 4.32
CA LYS A 34 15.57 7.09 5.77
C LYS A 34 14.32 6.80 6.58
N ASN A 35 13.15 7.15 6.06
CA ASN A 35 11.88 7.05 6.76
C ASN A 35 10.82 6.29 5.91
N LEU A 36 11.28 5.43 4.99
CA LEU A 36 10.47 4.86 3.94
C LEU A 36 9.29 4.04 4.47
N GLU A 37 9.52 3.26 5.51
CA GLU A 37 8.49 2.45 6.16
C GLU A 37 7.46 3.34 6.90
N THR A 38 7.93 4.38 7.58
CA THR A 38 7.04 5.34 8.26
C THR A 38 6.14 6.08 7.29
N PHE A 39 6.70 6.59 6.18
CA PHE A 39 5.95 7.39 5.22
C PHE A 39 5.06 6.57 4.29
N LEU A 40 5.56 5.44 3.80
CA LEU A 40 4.96 4.74 2.66
C LEU A 40 4.63 3.26 2.94
N GLY A 41 5.00 2.72 4.12
CA GLY A 41 4.86 1.29 4.42
C GLY A 41 5.74 0.43 3.50
N VAL A 42 6.90 0.92 3.10
CA VAL A 42 7.81 0.24 2.18
C VAL A 42 9.15 -0.02 2.89
N ARG A 43 9.58 -1.25 2.93
CA ARG A 43 10.92 -1.65 3.43
C ARG A 43 11.96 -1.32 2.36
N PHE A 44 12.99 -0.59 2.73
CA PHE A 44 14.06 -0.16 1.84
C PHE A 44 14.96 -1.32 1.41
N LEU A 45 15.22 -1.46 0.12
CA LEU A 45 16.13 -2.47 -0.45
C LEU A 45 17.40 -1.87 -1.03
N ALA A 46 17.28 -0.89 -1.90
CA ALA A 46 18.43 -0.28 -2.58
C ALA A 46 18.14 1.16 -3.02
N SER A 47 19.17 1.99 -3.01
CA SER A 47 19.23 3.33 -3.59
C SER A 47 20.02 3.27 -4.90
N GLU A 48 19.59 4.03 -5.92
CA GLU A 48 20.31 4.17 -7.18
C GLU A 48 20.65 2.80 -7.85
N PHE A 49 19.66 1.91 -7.88
CA PHE A 49 19.85 0.53 -8.35
C PHE A 49 20.00 0.48 -9.86
N SER A 50 21.17 0.02 -10.35
CA SER A 50 21.45 -0.08 -11.79
C SER A 50 20.70 -1.24 -12.44
N THR A 51 20.07 -0.98 -13.57
CA THR A 51 19.38 -1.98 -14.40
C THR A 51 20.32 -2.71 -15.38
N GLY A 52 21.64 -2.48 -15.24
CA GLY A 52 22.65 -3.05 -16.13
C GLY A 52 22.81 -2.29 -17.44
N THR A 53 23.76 -2.75 -18.27
CA THR A 53 24.15 -2.06 -19.51
C THR A 53 23.12 -2.21 -20.63
N GLU A 54 22.38 -3.31 -20.67
CA GLU A 54 21.40 -3.59 -21.73
C GLU A 54 20.15 -2.70 -21.59
N HIS A 55 19.62 -2.56 -20.39
CA HIS A 55 18.47 -1.70 -20.12
C HIS A 55 18.86 -0.24 -19.94
N GLY A 56 20.06 0.01 -19.41
CA GLY A 56 20.70 1.33 -19.41
C GLY A 56 20.01 2.36 -18.54
N GLY A 57 19.74 2.04 -17.27
CA GLY A 57 19.10 2.97 -16.35
C GLY A 57 19.46 2.74 -14.89
N ARG A 58 18.90 3.58 -14.01
CA ARG A 58 19.11 3.52 -12.58
C ARG A 58 17.85 3.97 -11.86
N MET A 59 17.25 3.04 -11.11
CA MET A 59 16.09 3.31 -10.27
C MET A 59 16.52 4.13 -9.05
N ASP A 60 15.79 5.18 -8.74
CA ASP A 60 16.13 6.03 -7.60
C ASP A 60 16.04 5.25 -6.28
N THR A 61 14.91 4.58 -6.02
CA THR A 61 14.74 3.75 -4.82
C THR A 61 13.97 2.47 -5.16
N LEU A 62 14.46 1.35 -4.62
CA LEU A 62 13.85 0.03 -4.73
C LEU A 62 13.48 -0.47 -3.34
N GLY A 63 12.29 -1.06 -3.20
CA GLY A 63 11.77 -1.53 -1.92
C GLY A 63 10.79 -2.69 -2.05
N LEU A 64 10.25 -3.12 -0.90
CA LEU A 64 9.22 -4.14 -0.77
C LEU A 64 8.12 -3.59 0.15
N ASP A 65 6.87 -3.53 -0.34
CA ASP A 65 5.78 -2.97 0.45
C ASP A 65 5.22 -3.95 1.50
N GLU A 66 4.27 -3.48 2.30
CA GLU A 66 3.61 -4.23 3.38
C GLU A 66 2.91 -5.50 2.87
N ASN A 67 2.55 -5.54 1.60
CA ASN A 67 1.84 -6.65 0.97
C ASN A 67 2.78 -7.62 0.22
N GLY A 68 4.10 -7.38 0.29
CA GLY A 68 5.10 -8.15 -0.42
C GLY A 68 5.24 -7.78 -1.90
N PHE A 69 4.67 -6.68 -2.36
CA PHE A 69 4.88 -6.21 -3.73
C PHE A 69 6.22 -5.52 -3.88
N PRO A 70 6.97 -5.82 -4.96
CA PRO A 70 8.10 -5.00 -5.36
C PRO A 70 7.68 -3.56 -5.63
N VAL A 71 8.46 -2.60 -5.15
CA VAL A 71 8.17 -1.16 -5.28
C VAL A 71 9.36 -0.45 -5.88
N ILE A 72 9.10 0.34 -6.93
CA ILE A 72 10.01 1.35 -7.45
C ILE A 72 9.50 2.72 -7.03
N ILE A 73 10.39 3.59 -6.57
CA ILE A 73 10.07 4.97 -6.24
C ILE A 73 10.99 5.88 -7.04
N GLU A 74 10.38 6.79 -7.79
CA GLU A 74 11.05 7.81 -8.58
C GLU A 74 10.70 9.20 -8.06
N TYR A 75 11.68 10.10 -8.03
CA TYR A 75 11.54 11.44 -7.48
C TYR A 75 11.72 12.50 -8.56
N LYS A 76 10.91 13.57 -8.48
CA LYS A 76 11.11 14.79 -9.29
C LYS A 76 10.84 16.03 -8.45
N ARG A 77 11.61 17.07 -8.74
CA ARG A 77 11.46 18.36 -8.08
C ARG A 77 10.22 19.12 -8.54
N SER A 78 9.87 19.00 -9.81
CA SER A 78 8.78 19.74 -10.46
C SER A 78 7.92 18.85 -11.32
N THR A 79 6.78 19.36 -11.75
CA THR A 79 5.86 18.72 -12.70
C THR A 79 6.61 18.31 -13.97
N ASN A 80 6.79 17.00 -14.16
CA ASN A 80 7.42 16.50 -15.39
C ASN A 80 6.86 15.12 -15.72
N MET A 81 6.21 15.00 -16.91
CA MET A 81 5.70 13.73 -17.44
C MET A 81 6.76 12.62 -17.50
N ASN A 82 8.05 12.96 -17.47
CA ASN A 82 9.13 11.99 -17.58
C ASN A 82 9.23 11.06 -16.36
N VAL A 83 8.76 11.45 -15.18
CA VAL A 83 8.87 10.58 -13.99
C VAL A 83 8.03 9.30 -14.14
N ILE A 84 6.83 9.42 -14.69
CA ILE A 84 5.94 8.27 -14.92
C ILE A 84 6.53 7.35 -15.98
N ASN A 85 6.97 7.93 -17.12
CA ASN A 85 7.57 7.16 -18.21
C ASN A 85 8.88 6.49 -17.79
N GLN A 86 9.69 7.17 -16.99
CA GLN A 86 10.92 6.64 -16.42
C GLN A 86 10.63 5.46 -15.49
N GLY A 87 9.67 5.64 -14.58
CA GLY A 87 9.24 4.59 -13.68
C GLY A 87 8.64 3.38 -14.38
N LEU A 88 7.85 3.59 -15.46
CA LEU A 88 7.32 2.50 -16.27
C LEU A 88 8.42 1.72 -16.99
N PHE A 89 9.46 2.39 -17.48
CA PHE A 89 10.62 1.75 -18.08
C PHE A 89 11.34 0.84 -17.07
N TYR A 90 11.49 1.29 -15.83
CA TYR A 90 12.08 0.48 -14.77
C TYR A 90 11.15 -0.63 -14.28
N LEU A 91 9.84 -0.39 -14.27
CA LEU A 91 8.87 -1.41 -13.91
C LEU A 91 8.90 -2.60 -14.89
N ASP A 92 9.13 -2.33 -16.18
CA ASP A 92 9.32 -3.37 -17.20
C ASP A 92 10.57 -4.23 -16.91
N TRP A 93 11.69 -3.58 -16.57
CA TRP A 93 12.90 -4.28 -16.14
C TRP A 93 12.61 -5.15 -14.91
N LEU A 94 11.98 -4.60 -13.90
CA LEU A 94 11.69 -5.29 -12.64
C LEU A 94 10.88 -6.57 -12.86
N VAL A 95 9.84 -6.50 -13.70
CA VAL A 95 8.95 -7.64 -13.99
C VAL A 95 9.69 -8.74 -14.77
N THR A 96 10.66 -8.37 -15.59
CA THR A 96 11.48 -9.33 -16.39
C THR A 96 12.68 -9.88 -15.63
N HIS A 97 13.13 -9.22 -14.54
CA HIS A 97 14.31 -9.59 -13.73
C HIS A 97 13.93 -10.01 -12.29
N ARG A 98 12.84 -10.78 -12.15
CA ARG A 98 12.30 -11.21 -10.84
C ARG A 98 13.35 -11.88 -9.95
N GLY A 99 14.17 -12.77 -10.53
CA GLY A 99 15.21 -13.48 -9.79
C GLY A 99 16.27 -12.55 -9.17
N ASP A 100 16.63 -11.46 -9.84
CA ASP A 100 17.57 -10.47 -9.31
C ASP A 100 16.96 -9.73 -8.12
N PHE A 101 15.68 -9.36 -8.22
CA PHE A 101 14.95 -8.75 -7.12
C PHE A 101 14.78 -9.68 -5.93
N GLU A 102 14.34 -10.93 -6.15
CA GLU A 102 14.17 -11.94 -5.09
C GLU A 102 15.49 -12.25 -4.39
N MET A 103 16.60 -12.29 -5.16
CA MET A 103 17.93 -12.46 -4.59
C MET A 103 18.34 -11.27 -3.72
N LEU A 104 17.97 -10.04 -4.10
CA LEU A 104 18.20 -8.85 -3.30
C LEU A 104 17.37 -8.90 -2.00
N VAL A 105 16.10 -9.28 -2.08
CA VAL A 105 15.23 -9.47 -0.91
C VAL A 105 15.81 -10.56 0.02
N LEU A 106 16.23 -11.70 -0.54
CA LEU A 106 16.86 -12.79 0.22
C LEU A 106 18.07 -12.32 1.02
N LYS A 107 18.96 -11.54 0.38
CA LYS A 107 20.18 -11.02 1.01
C LYS A 107 19.89 -9.99 2.10
N THR A 108 18.81 -9.19 1.93
CA THR A 108 18.52 -8.06 2.83
C THR A 108 17.58 -8.46 3.96
N PHE A 109 16.55 -9.25 3.68
CA PHE A 109 15.46 -9.56 4.61
C PHE A 109 15.33 -11.05 4.95
N GLY A 110 16.12 -11.92 4.29
CA GLY A 110 16.12 -13.37 4.54
C GLY A 110 15.13 -14.16 3.68
N ALA A 111 15.14 -15.49 3.89
CA ALA A 111 14.44 -16.43 3.03
C ALA A 111 12.92 -16.31 3.11
N GLU A 112 12.36 -16.05 4.28
CA GLU A 112 10.91 -15.90 4.47
C GLU A 112 10.37 -14.72 3.65
N ALA A 113 11.03 -13.57 3.72
CA ALA A 113 10.65 -12.39 2.93
C ALA A 113 10.79 -12.65 1.42
N ALA A 114 11.84 -13.34 0.98
CA ALA A 114 12.02 -13.67 -0.43
C ALA A 114 10.93 -14.60 -0.97
N GLN A 115 10.47 -15.57 -0.16
CA GLN A 115 9.38 -16.48 -0.52
C GLN A 115 8.00 -15.81 -0.51
N SER A 116 7.86 -14.70 0.21
CA SER A 116 6.62 -13.93 0.30
C SER A 116 6.49 -12.84 -0.76
N VAL A 117 7.47 -12.68 -1.66
CA VAL A 117 7.39 -11.69 -2.75
C VAL A 117 6.21 -11.98 -3.66
N GLU A 118 5.36 -10.98 -3.83
CA GLU A 118 4.12 -11.08 -4.60
C GLU A 118 4.24 -10.29 -5.92
N TRP A 119 4.15 -10.98 -7.04
CA TRP A 119 4.35 -10.42 -8.37
C TRP A 119 3.07 -10.05 -9.12
N SER A 120 1.91 -10.21 -8.48
CA SER A 120 0.62 -9.93 -9.14
C SER A 120 0.41 -8.44 -9.42
N SER A 121 1.03 -7.55 -8.62
CA SER A 121 0.84 -6.11 -8.74
C SER A 121 2.07 -5.31 -8.29
N PRO A 122 3.25 -5.43 -8.96
CA PRO A 122 4.40 -4.57 -8.68
C PRO A 122 3.99 -3.10 -8.74
N ARG A 123 4.56 -2.28 -7.84
CA ARG A 123 4.10 -0.92 -7.58
C ARG A 123 5.13 0.11 -8.03
N LEU A 124 4.66 1.15 -8.70
CA LEU A 124 5.43 2.35 -8.99
C LEU A 124 4.90 3.51 -8.16
N ILE A 125 5.76 4.18 -7.41
CA ILE A 125 5.43 5.40 -6.68
C ILE A 125 6.21 6.55 -7.32
N CYS A 126 5.51 7.56 -7.81
CA CYS A 126 6.13 8.79 -8.29
C CYS A 126 5.92 9.89 -7.25
N ILE A 127 7.01 10.47 -6.74
CA ILE A 127 6.97 11.55 -5.75
C ILE A 127 7.46 12.84 -6.40
N ALA A 128 6.59 13.85 -6.49
CA ALA A 128 6.93 15.13 -7.11
C ALA A 128 6.33 16.33 -6.35
N GLY A 129 6.83 17.54 -6.64
CA GLY A 129 6.28 18.75 -6.09
C GLY A 129 4.85 19.04 -6.56
N ASP A 130 4.48 18.57 -7.74
CA ASP A 130 3.11 18.63 -8.25
C ASP A 130 2.93 17.67 -9.44
N PHE A 131 1.68 17.38 -9.80
CA PHE A 131 1.28 16.61 -10.97
C PHE A 131 0.22 17.37 -11.75
N SER A 132 0.25 17.24 -13.08
CA SER A 132 -0.78 17.82 -13.92
C SER A 132 -2.02 16.94 -13.98
N LYS A 133 -3.18 17.53 -14.30
CA LYS A 133 -4.40 16.76 -14.58
C LYS A 133 -4.24 15.72 -15.69
N PHE A 134 -3.26 15.93 -16.59
CA PHE A 134 -2.95 14.96 -17.65
C PHE A 134 -2.21 13.75 -17.11
N ASP A 135 -1.33 13.93 -16.12
CA ASP A 135 -0.66 12.83 -15.42
C ASP A 135 -1.68 11.97 -14.68
N GLU A 136 -2.59 12.61 -13.93
CA GLU A 136 -3.67 11.94 -13.23
C GLU A 136 -4.60 11.16 -14.18
N HIS A 137 -4.90 11.75 -15.35
CA HIS A 137 -5.73 11.08 -16.35
C HIS A 137 -4.98 9.92 -17.02
N ALA A 138 -3.71 10.12 -17.37
CA ALA A 138 -2.89 9.13 -18.06
C ALA A 138 -2.77 7.84 -17.23
N ILE A 139 -2.47 7.92 -15.94
CA ILE A 139 -2.32 6.73 -15.09
C ILE A 139 -3.63 5.95 -14.92
N LYS A 140 -4.81 6.61 -14.96
CA LYS A 140 -6.12 5.93 -14.97
C LYS A 140 -6.34 5.07 -16.22
N GLN A 141 -5.66 5.38 -17.32
CA GLN A 141 -5.70 4.60 -18.55
C GLN A 141 -4.63 3.49 -18.61
N MET A 142 -3.67 3.52 -17.68
CA MET A 142 -2.61 2.53 -17.59
C MET A 142 -3.06 1.38 -16.69
N ASN A 143 -2.99 0.13 -17.18
CA ASN A 143 -3.27 -1.05 -16.38
C ASN A 143 -2.04 -1.42 -15.52
N ARG A 144 -1.62 -0.51 -14.64
CA ARG A 144 -0.47 -0.65 -13.76
C ARG A 144 -0.79 -0.07 -12.38
N ASN A 145 -0.10 -0.56 -11.36
CA ASN A 145 -0.22 -0.07 -9.99
C ASN A 145 0.71 1.14 -9.79
N ILE A 146 0.20 2.34 -10.06
CA ILE A 146 0.95 3.60 -10.03
C ILE A 146 0.30 4.54 -9.02
N ASP A 147 1.09 5.01 -8.05
CA ASP A 147 0.70 6.05 -7.11
C ASP A 147 1.44 7.35 -7.41
N LEU A 148 0.70 8.45 -7.49
CA LEU A 148 1.26 9.79 -7.56
C LEU A 148 1.17 10.43 -6.19
N ILE A 149 2.30 10.82 -5.63
CA ILE A 149 2.39 11.46 -4.30
C ILE A 149 2.99 12.84 -4.46
N ARG A 150 2.20 13.86 -4.16
CA ARG A 150 2.67 15.24 -4.06
C ARG A 150 3.34 15.45 -2.71
N TYR A 151 4.47 16.16 -2.71
CA TYR A 151 5.11 16.59 -1.47
C TYR A 151 5.17 18.10 -1.37
N VAL A 152 5.03 18.61 -0.15
CA VAL A 152 5.28 20.02 0.19
C VAL A 152 5.99 20.09 1.53
N LYS A 153 7.11 20.80 1.59
CA LYS A 153 7.82 21.09 2.83
C LYS A 153 7.34 22.42 3.40
N PHE A 154 6.96 22.45 4.68
CA PHE A 154 6.56 23.65 5.40
C PHE A 154 7.59 23.96 6.50
N GLY A 155 8.30 25.06 6.35
CA GLY A 155 9.42 25.37 7.24
C GLY A 155 10.51 24.31 7.16
N ASP A 156 11.16 23.99 8.30
CA ASP A 156 12.24 23.02 8.36
C ASP A 156 11.83 21.67 8.94
N ASP A 157 10.66 21.57 9.55
CA ASP A 157 10.22 20.49 10.43
C ASP A 157 8.94 19.76 9.95
N LEU A 158 8.23 20.27 8.94
CA LEU A 158 7.00 19.67 8.47
C LEU A 158 7.09 19.24 7.00
N LEU A 159 6.62 18.04 6.72
CA LEU A 159 6.49 17.47 5.37
C LEU A 159 5.05 17.01 5.16
N LEU A 160 4.42 17.50 4.11
CA LEU A 160 3.15 16.95 3.61
C LEU A 160 3.45 15.94 2.51
N LEU A 161 2.83 14.78 2.60
CA LEU A 161 2.70 13.82 1.50
C LEU A 161 1.21 13.65 1.21
N GLU A 162 0.81 13.93 -0.02
CA GLU A 162 -0.58 13.84 -0.47
C GLU A 162 -0.67 12.88 -1.65
N GLN A 163 -1.48 11.83 -1.52
CA GLN A 163 -1.79 10.96 -2.65
C GLN A 163 -2.79 11.66 -3.56
N ILE A 164 -2.37 11.97 -4.80
CA ILE A 164 -3.17 12.73 -5.77
C ILE A 164 -4.26 11.86 -6.40
N ASN A 165 -4.00 10.55 -6.49
CA ASN A 165 -4.96 9.63 -7.06
C ASN A 165 -4.90 8.29 -6.35
N ALA A 166 -6.03 7.78 -5.97
CA ALA A 166 -6.20 6.36 -5.77
C ALA A 166 -6.38 5.71 -7.14
N ALA A 167 -5.33 5.05 -7.66
CA ALA A 167 -5.51 4.23 -8.85
C ALA A 167 -6.48 3.09 -8.49
N VAL A 168 -7.70 3.19 -8.95
CA VAL A 168 -8.62 2.05 -8.96
C VAL A 168 -8.01 1.07 -9.96
N SER A 169 -7.21 0.12 -9.48
CA SER A 169 -6.82 -1.01 -10.34
C SER A 169 -8.12 -1.68 -10.74
N PRO A 170 -8.42 -1.83 -12.04
CA PRO A 170 -9.56 -2.63 -12.44
C PRO A 170 -9.37 -3.99 -11.80
N THR A 171 -10.33 -4.41 -11.00
CA THR A 171 -10.43 -5.77 -10.52
C THR A 171 -10.33 -6.64 -11.77
N THR A 172 -9.25 -7.36 -11.94
CA THR A 172 -9.08 -8.29 -13.07
C THR A 172 -10.13 -9.38 -12.95
N ALA A 173 -11.29 -9.10 -13.52
CA ALA A 173 -12.12 -10.15 -14.03
C ALA A 173 -11.31 -10.82 -15.16
N ALA A 174 -10.98 -12.09 -14.95
CA ALA A 174 -10.48 -13.06 -15.93
C ALA A 174 -9.28 -12.59 -16.79
N ALA A 175 -8.07 -12.93 -16.37
CA ALA A 175 -6.95 -13.11 -17.27
C ALA A 175 -7.32 -14.17 -18.30
N THR A 176 -7.67 -13.73 -19.51
CA THR A 176 -7.74 -14.61 -20.68
C THR A 176 -6.29 -15.00 -21.01
N THR A 177 -5.92 -16.20 -20.62
CA THR A 177 -4.64 -16.83 -20.96
C THR A 177 -4.59 -17.09 -22.45
N THR A 178 -3.88 -16.24 -23.20
CA THR A 178 -3.27 -16.65 -24.47
C THR A 178 -1.94 -17.33 -24.14
N GLY A 179 -1.83 -18.58 -24.58
CA GLY A 179 -0.88 -19.57 -24.12
C GLY A 179 0.59 -19.24 -24.33
N ILE A 180 1.38 -19.64 -23.34
CA ILE A 180 2.70 -20.24 -23.54
C ILE A 180 2.75 -21.40 -22.54
N ASN A 181 2.88 -22.63 -23.07
CA ASN A 181 3.06 -23.86 -22.30
C ASN A 181 4.41 -23.83 -21.58
N SER A 182 4.40 -23.66 -20.26
CA SER A 182 5.42 -24.21 -19.39
C SER A 182 4.73 -25.03 -18.33
N ALA A 183 5.05 -26.34 -18.29
CA ALA A 183 4.56 -27.29 -17.31
C ALA A 183 5.14 -26.96 -15.94
N ALA A 184 4.55 -26.02 -15.21
CA ALA A 184 4.78 -25.83 -13.79
C ALA A 184 3.70 -26.62 -13.04
N VAL A 185 4.13 -27.48 -12.14
CA VAL A 185 3.27 -28.21 -11.19
C VAL A 185 2.43 -27.19 -10.44
N LYS A 186 1.14 -27.10 -10.77
CA LYS A 186 0.17 -26.26 -10.06
C LYS A 186 -0.14 -26.91 -8.72
N THR A 187 0.61 -26.59 -7.70
CA THR A 187 0.14 -26.75 -6.31
C THR A 187 -1.06 -25.81 -6.15
N LYS A 188 -2.25 -26.38 -6.00
CA LYS A 188 -3.52 -25.64 -5.86
C LYS A 188 -3.57 -25.06 -4.44
N TYR A 189 -2.96 -23.89 -4.24
CA TYR A 189 -3.11 -23.16 -2.98
C TYR A 189 -4.50 -22.54 -2.91
N THR A 190 -5.18 -22.70 -1.78
CA THR A 190 -6.45 -22.04 -1.50
C THR A 190 -6.18 -20.55 -1.25
N THR A 191 -6.84 -19.68 -2.00
CA THR A 191 -6.70 -18.23 -1.89
C THR A 191 -7.82 -17.63 -1.04
N VAL A 192 -7.69 -16.33 -0.64
CA VAL A 192 -8.76 -15.62 0.08
C VAL A 192 -10.05 -15.58 -0.72
N THR A 193 -9.97 -15.50 -2.03
CA THR A 193 -11.13 -15.54 -2.94
C THR A 193 -11.79 -16.95 -2.94
N ASP A 194 -11.01 -18.02 -2.84
CA ASP A 194 -11.54 -19.37 -2.71
C ASP A 194 -12.24 -19.58 -1.35
N TYR A 195 -11.72 -18.94 -0.27
CA TYR A 195 -12.38 -18.96 1.03
C TYR A 195 -13.72 -18.24 0.96
N LEU A 196 -13.74 -17.04 0.39
CA LEU A 196 -14.98 -16.28 0.23
C LEU A 196 -16.01 -16.98 -0.65
N SER A 197 -15.57 -17.63 -1.74
CA SER A 197 -16.47 -18.38 -2.64
C SER A 197 -17.11 -19.62 -1.99
N LYS A 198 -16.53 -20.12 -0.91
CA LYS A 198 -17.02 -21.27 -0.13
C LYS A 198 -17.74 -20.84 1.16
N ALA A 199 -17.80 -19.54 1.44
CA ALA A 199 -18.51 -18.99 2.59
C ALA A 199 -20.02 -19.20 2.44
N ASP A 200 -20.70 -19.41 3.54
CA ASP A 200 -22.16 -19.38 3.52
C ASP A 200 -22.69 -17.94 3.29
N ALA A 201 -23.98 -17.82 3.00
CA ALA A 201 -24.59 -16.51 2.70
C ALA A 201 -24.40 -15.50 3.83
N GLY A 202 -24.56 -15.93 5.09
CA GLY A 202 -24.43 -15.03 6.24
C GLY A 202 -23.01 -14.50 6.42
N LEU A 203 -21.98 -15.35 6.22
CA LEU A 203 -20.58 -14.93 6.30
C LEU A 203 -20.22 -14.05 5.10
N THR A 204 -20.76 -14.33 3.92
CA THR A 204 -20.59 -13.49 2.73
C THR A 204 -21.18 -12.11 2.93
N ASP A 205 -22.42 -12.02 3.42
CA ASP A 205 -23.10 -10.75 3.72
C ASP A 205 -22.34 -9.93 4.77
N LEU A 206 -21.82 -10.61 5.80
CA LEU A 206 -20.99 -9.97 6.83
C LEU A 206 -19.70 -9.39 6.25
N TYR A 207 -18.98 -10.17 5.41
CA TYR A 207 -17.78 -9.68 4.72
C TYR A 207 -18.10 -8.50 3.81
N LEU A 208 -19.18 -8.55 3.04
CA LEU A 208 -19.59 -7.46 2.15
C LEU A 208 -19.88 -6.20 2.94
N ALA A 209 -20.58 -6.30 4.07
CA ALA A 209 -20.85 -5.16 4.93
C ALA A 209 -19.57 -4.55 5.52
N VAL A 210 -18.61 -5.38 5.95
CA VAL A 210 -17.27 -4.91 6.39
C VAL A 210 -16.56 -4.21 5.26
N LYS A 211 -16.53 -4.81 4.07
CA LYS A 211 -15.91 -4.22 2.88
C LYS A 211 -16.51 -2.87 2.51
N ASP A 212 -17.84 -2.80 2.45
CA ASP A 212 -18.55 -1.57 2.06
C ASP A 212 -18.28 -0.45 3.07
N TYR A 213 -18.21 -0.78 4.36
CA TYR A 213 -17.86 0.18 5.40
C TYR A 213 -16.42 0.69 5.24
N LEU A 214 -15.45 -0.22 5.07
CA LEU A 214 -14.04 0.14 4.87
C LEU A 214 -13.85 1.01 3.62
N MET A 215 -14.53 0.68 2.51
CA MET A 215 -14.50 1.47 1.28
C MET A 215 -15.20 2.82 1.41
N GLY A 216 -16.17 2.94 2.30
CA GLY A 216 -16.93 4.17 2.53
C GLY A 216 -16.20 5.20 3.41
N LEU A 217 -15.06 4.87 4.00
CA LEU A 217 -14.32 5.79 4.87
C LEU A 217 -13.68 6.96 4.11
N GLY A 218 -13.37 6.79 2.82
CA GLY A 218 -12.81 7.86 1.99
C GLY A 218 -12.69 7.47 0.52
N ASP A 219 -12.68 8.49 -0.36
CA ASP A 219 -12.54 8.32 -1.81
C ASP A 219 -11.13 7.84 -2.22
N ASP A 220 -10.16 7.93 -1.29
CA ASP A 220 -8.78 7.50 -1.48
C ASP A 220 -8.52 6.05 -1.04
N VAL A 221 -9.54 5.36 -0.52
CA VAL A 221 -9.41 3.96 -0.11
C VAL A 221 -9.28 3.04 -1.32
N GLN A 222 -8.25 2.22 -1.30
CA GLN A 222 -7.99 1.18 -2.28
C GLN A 222 -8.21 -0.20 -1.66
N HIS A 223 -8.85 -1.10 -2.42
CA HIS A 223 -9.01 -2.50 -2.08
C HIS A 223 -8.11 -3.37 -2.95
N LYS A 224 -7.27 -4.21 -2.33
CA LYS A 224 -6.39 -5.17 -3.01
C LYS A 224 -6.71 -6.59 -2.54
N THR A 225 -6.86 -7.49 -3.50
CA THR A 225 -7.02 -8.92 -3.23
C THR A 225 -5.67 -9.60 -3.27
N LEU A 226 -5.22 -10.16 -2.16
CA LEU A 226 -3.97 -10.89 -2.02
C LEU A 226 -4.24 -12.38 -1.86
N LYS A 227 -3.19 -13.19 -1.82
CA LYS A 227 -3.33 -14.64 -1.70
C LYS A 227 -4.10 -15.05 -0.44
N ASN A 228 -3.78 -14.45 0.70
CA ASN A 228 -4.25 -14.89 2.02
C ASN A 228 -5.25 -13.92 2.67
N TYR A 229 -5.35 -12.67 2.22
CA TYR A 229 -6.21 -11.64 2.81
C TYR A 229 -6.60 -10.57 1.79
N PHE A 230 -7.56 -9.74 2.15
CA PHE A 230 -7.90 -8.52 1.44
C PHE A 230 -7.25 -7.34 2.17
N ALA A 231 -6.48 -6.51 1.45
CA ALA A 231 -5.90 -5.30 2.01
C ALA A 231 -6.75 -4.08 1.64
N PHE A 232 -7.02 -3.25 2.64
CA PHE A 232 -7.64 -1.93 2.48
C PHE A 232 -6.58 -0.90 2.86
N LYS A 233 -6.26 -0.01 1.93
CA LYS A 233 -5.14 0.92 2.05
C LYS A 233 -5.47 2.31 1.53
N ARG A 234 -4.74 3.28 2.06
CA ARG A 234 -4.51 4.62 1.50
C ARG A 234 -3.08 4.65 0.94
N ILE A 235 -2.20 5.49 1.48
CA ILE A 235 -0.75 5.37 1.21
C ILE A 235 -0.23 4.03 1.77
N LYS A 236 -0.65 3.66 3.00
CA LYS A 236 -0.35 2.39 3.68
C LYS A 236 -1.62 1.59 3.94
N ASN A 237 -1.49 0.31 4.28
CA ASN A 237 -2.63 -0.49 4.72
C ASN A 237 -3.18 0.09 6.04
N PHE A 238 -4.50 0.16 6.17
CA PHE A 238 -5.15 0.40 7.46
C PHE A 238 -5.96 -0.81 7.95
N ALA A 239 -6.36 -1.70 7.04
CA ALA A 239 -7.00 -2.95 7.43
C ALA A 239 -6.59 -4.09 6.51
N CYS A 240 -6.24 -5.23 7.12
CA CYS A 240 -6.07 -6.50 6.42
C CYS A 240 -7.18 -7.45 6.88
N VAL A 241 -7.95 -7.99 5.93
CA VAL A 241 -9.18 -8.73 6.22
C VAL A 241 -9.08 -10.18 5.75
N GLU A 242 -9.32 -11.12 6.65
CA GLU A 242 -9.40 -12.54 6.36
C GLU A 242 -10.83 -13.07 6.58
N VAL A 243 -11.26 -14.00 5.73
CA VAL A 243 -12.53 -14.74 5.89
C VAL A 243 -12.24 -16.15 6.39
N LYS A 244 -12.68 -16.49 7.60
CA LYS A 244 -12.46 -17.79 8.24
C LYS A 244 -13.74 -18.64 8.20
N ASN A 245 -13.90 -19.46 7.15
CA ASN A 245 -15.11 -20.24 6.92
C ASN A 245 -15.42 -21.24 8.04
N GLN A 246 -14.38 -21.89 8.59
CA GLN A 246 -14.56 -22.90 9.65
C GLN A 246 -15.14 -22.29 10.92
N ASP A 247 -14.68 -21.09 11.28
CA ASP A 247 -15.09 -20.39 12.48
C ASP A 247 -16.26 -19.42 12.24
N LYS A 248 -16.73 -19.31 10.99
CA LYS A 248 -17.79 -18.40 10.54
C LYS A 248 -17.56 -16.96 11.01
N LYS A 249 -16.36 -16.43 10.75
CA LYS A 249 -15.98 -15.10 11.18
C LYS A 249 -15.15 -14.37 10.12
N VAL A 250 -15.22 -13.05 10.18
CA VAL A 250 -14.31 -12.13 9.50
C VAL A 250 -13.31 -11.64 10.53
N VAL A 251 -12.03 -11.65 10.19
CA VAL A 251 -10.94 -11.18 11.06
C VAL A 251 -10.30 -9.98 10.40
N LEU A 252 -10.19 -8.88 11.14
CA LEU A 252 -9.50 -7.67 10.72
C LEU A 252 -8.21 -7.53 11.53
N TYR A 253 -7.13 -7.17 10.86
CA TYR A 253 -5.88 -6.72 11.47
C TYR A 253 -5.76 -5.22 11.21
N LEU A 254 -5.75 -4.45 12.30
CA LEU A 254 -5.85 -2.98 12.31
C LEU A 254 -4.58 -2.34 12.84
N LYS A 255 -4.20 -1.16 12.32
CA LYS A 255 -3.08 -0.33 12.83
C LYS A 255 -3.54 0.50 14.03
N VAL A 256 -3.90 -0.19 15.09
CA VAL A 256 -4.30 0.38 16.38
C VAL A 256 -3.33 -0.15 17.44
N ASN A 257 -2.84 0.73 18.32
CA ASN A 257 -1.97 0.31 19.41
C ASN A 257 -2.80 -0.47 20.46
N PRO A 258 -2.52 -1.78 20.69
CA PRO A 258 -3.27 -2.57 21.65
C PRO A 258 -3.19 -2.06 23.10
N ASP A 259 -2.17 -1.25 23.42
CA ASP A 259 -2.00 -0.69 24.78
C ASP A 259 -2.98 0.47 25.05
N THR A 260 -3.66 1.00 24.03
CA THR A 260 -4.67 2.08 24.14
C THR A 260 -6.10 1.56 24.11
N VAL A 261 -6.30 0.24 23.98
CA VAL A 261 -7.61 -0.39 23.81
C VAL A 261 -7.88 -1.35 24.96
N ASP A 262 -9.09 -1.30 25.51
CA ASP A 262 -9.58 -2.35 26.43
C ASP A 262 -9.82 -3.62 25.62
N LEU A 263 -8.91 -4.60 25.75
CA LEU A 263 -9.00 -5.86 25.03
C LEU A 263 -10.17 -6.70 25.57
N VAL A 264 -11.05 -7.12 24.66
CA VAL A 264 -12.23 -7.95 24.96
C VAL A 264 -12.00 -9.37 24.45
N GLU A 265 -12.03 -10.37 25.35
CA GLU A 265 -11.85 -11.78 25.00
C GLU A 265 -12.84 -12.21 23.89
N GLY A 266 -12.30 -12.84 22.86
CA GLY A 266 -13.08 -13.32 21.71
C GLY A 266 -13.45 -12.24 20.70
N PHE A 267 -13.20 -10.95 20.97
CA PHE A 267 -13.44 -9.83 20.05
C PHE A 267 -12.15 -9.12 19.63
N THR A 268 -11.31 -8.66 20.59
CA THR A 268 -10.04 -7.99 20.30
C THR A 268 -8.86 -8.73 20.89
N ARG A 269 -7.72 -8.72 20.18
CA ARG A 269 -6.49 -9.39 20.63
C ARG A 269 -5.24 -8.63 20.16
N ASP A 270 -4.25 -8.47 21.06
CA ASP A 270 -2.91 -8.01 20.71
C ASP A 270 -2.18 -9.08 19.88
N VAL A 271 -1.77 -8.74 18.67
CA VAL A 271 -1.08 -9.66 17.75
C VAL A 271 0.34 -9.22 17.38
N ARG A 272 0.91 -8.22 18.06
CA ARG A 272 2.29 -7.74 17.83
C ARG A 272 3.35 -8.85 17.88
N LYS A 273 3.07 -9.92 18.63
CA LYS A 273 3.98 -11.08 18.81
C LYS A 273 3.42 -12.37 18.22
N ILE A 274 2.35 -12.28 17.43
CA ILE A 274 1.67 -13.42 16.84
C ILE A 274 1.79 -13.29 15.31
N GLY A 275 2.29 -14.32 14.64
CA GLY A 275 2.37 -14.34 13.19
C GLY A 275 0.96 -14.37 12.57
N HIS A 276 0.70 -13.46 11.64
CA HIS A 276 -0.54 -13.39 10.86
C HIS A 276 -0.24 -12.86 9.46
N PHE A 277 -1.20 -12.97 8.55
CA PHE A 277 -1.08 -12.39 7.22
C PHE A 277 -1.47 -10.91 7.22
N GLY A 278 -0.73 -10.10 6.47
CA GLY A 278 -0.94 -8.66 6.41
C GLY A 278 -0.29 -7.91 7.57
N THR A 279 -0.70 -6.67 7.76
CA THR A 279 -0.18 -5.73 8.77
C THR A 279 -1.27 -5.29 9.72
N GLY A 280 -0.90 -5.02 10.97
CA GLY A 280 -1.78 -4.55 12.04
C GLY A 280 -1.38 -5.16 13.37
N ASP A 281 -1.46 -4.39 14.43
CA ASP A 281 -1.07 -4.79 15.78
C ASP A 281 -2.25 -5.31 16.61
N LEU A 282 -3.49 -4.93 16.20
CA LEU A 282 -4.73 -5.33 16.83
C LEU A 282 -5.54 -6.25 15.90
N GLU A 283 -5.84 -7.47 16.36
CA GLU A 283 -6.82 -8.34 15.72
C GLU A 283 -8.22 -8.02 16.24
N VAL A 284 -9.18 -7.84 15.33
CA VAL A 284 -10.60 -7.70 15.64
C VAL A 284 -11.38 -8.81 14.95
N THR A 285 -12.12 -9.58 15.75
CA THR A 285 -12.93 -10.71 15.26
C THR A 285 -14.40 -10.30 15.17
N VAL A 286 -14.98 -10.39 13.97
CA VAL A 286 -16.37 -10.03 13.66
C VAL A 286 -17.13 -11.31 13.30
N ARG A 287 -18.16 -11.69 14.07
CA ARG A 287 -19.04 -12.85 13.86
C ARG A 287 -20.48 -12.45 13.54
N SER A 288 -20.82 -11.18 13.82
CA SER A 288 -22.16 -10.64 13.66
C SER A 288 -22.12 -9.17 13.23
N PHE A 289 -23.23 -8.65 12.76
CA PHE A 289 -23.38 -7.21 12.50
C PHE A 289 -23.24 -6.37 13.79
N SER A 290 -23.58 -6.93 14.97
CA SER A 290 -23.34 -6.26 16.24
C SER A 290 -21.83 -6.10 16.53
N ASP A 291 -21.02 -7.15 16.26
CA ASP A 291 -19.57 -7.05 16.40
C ASP A 291 -19.00 -6.03 15.42
N MET A 292 -19.56 -5.97 14.20
CA MET A 292 -19.16 -4.97 13.21
C MET A 292 -19.42 -3.54 13.70
N GLU A 293 -20.58 -3.27 14.32
CA GLU A 293 -20.88 -1.95 14.91
C GLU A 293 -19.87 -1.59 16.01
N MET A 294 -19.49 -2.54 16.85
CA MET A 294 -18.45 -2.32 17.88
C MET A 294 -17.06 -2.12 17.28
N ALA A 295 -16.76 -2.70 16.12
CA ALA A 295 -15.47 -2.56 15.46
C ALA A 295 -15.26 -1.20 14.77
N LYS A 296 -16.32 -0.44 14.50
CA LYS A 296 -16.24 0.79 13.70
C LYS A 296 -15.25 1.81 14.24
N SER A 297 -15.26 2.08 15.54
CA SER A 297 -14.33 3.05 16.16
C SER A 297 -12.88 2.64 16.02
N LEU A 298 -12.57 1.34 16.12
CA LEU A 298 -11.22 0.81 15.93
C LEU A 298 -10.80 0.85 14.46
N ILE A 299 -11.73 0.64 13.54
CA ILE A 299 -11.50 0.75 12.10
C ILE A 299 -11.21 2.21 11.72
N GLU A 300 -11.99 3.16 12.24
CA GLU A 300 -11.80 4.60 12.02
C GLU A 300 -10.44 5.07 12.57
N GLU A 301 -10.07 4.67 13.79
CA GLU A 301 -8.76 4.95 14.37
C GLU A 301 -7.63 4.39 13.49
N SER A 302 -7.77 3.16 13.00
CA SER A 302 -6.79 2.55 12.11
C SER A 302 -6.68 3.28 10.76
N TYR A 303 -7.82 3.77 10.24
CA TYR A 303 -7.87 4.57 9.02
C TYR A 303 -7.14 5.91 9.18
N GLU A 304 -7.29 6.55 10.33
CA GLU A 304 -6.60 7.82 10.65
C GLU A 304 -5.08 7.63 10.86
N ASN A 305 -4.66 6.48 11.33
CA ASN A 305 -3.25 6.15 11.62
C ASN A 305 -2.45 5.63 10.40
N ALA A 306 -3.06 5.52 9.23
CA ALA A 306 -2.45 4.86 8.06
C ALA A 306 -1.76 5.79 7.05
#